data_603c4802a2cf6acda3592893b646e784
#
_entry.id   603c4802a2cf6acda3592893b646e784
#
_cell.length_a   1.000
_cell.length_b   1.000
_cell.length_c   1.000
_cell.angle_alpha   90.00
_cell.angle_beta   90.00
_cell.angle_gamma   90.00
#
_symmetry.space_group_name_H-M   'P 1'
#
loop_
_entity.id
_entity.type
_entity.pdbx_description
1 polymer ?
#
loop_
_entity_poly.entity_id
_entity_poly.type
_entity_poly.pdbx_seq_one_letter_code
_entity_poly.pdbx_strand_id
1 'polypeptide(L)'
;MSSAITIELTRPQIDRVVRDAGRDGGVSGLLRGLAADGTLASRYEALSDSPRLSRSLLLGLLVLATFPDDGDSLAVMDVADRLGMSPSTTHRYMTTLLAVGLLEQDARSRRYRIPVEA
;
A
#
# COMPACT_ATOMS: atom_id res chain seq x y z
N MET A 1 22.47 -10.01 11.12
CA MET A 1 21.74 -11.27 11.07
C MET A 1 20.26 -11.00 10.86
N SER A 2 19.78 -11.38 9.76
CA SER A 2 18.38 -11.22 9.51
C SER A 2 17.66 -12.50 9.93
N SER A 3 16.75 -12.38 10.81
CA SER A 3 15.84 -13.45 11.05
C SER A 3 14.61 -13.22 10.17
N ALA A 4 14.36 -14.15 9.31
CA ALA A 4 13.08 -14.18 8.66
C ALA A 4 12.05 -14.48 9.74
N ILE A 5 11.18 -13.52 9.99
CA ILE A 5 10.07 -13.77 10.89
C ILE A 5 9.00 -14.47 10.08
N THR A 6 8.87 -15.75 10.33
CA THR A 6 7.77 -16.52 9.75
C THR A 6 6.63 -16.51 10.75
N ILE A 7 5.53 -15.88 10.37
CA ILE A 7 4.34 -15.89 11.22
C ILE A 7 3.40 -16.93 10.66
N GLU A 8 3.18 -17.97 11.44
CA GLU A 8 2.17 -18.97 11.10
C GLU A 8 0.89 -18.64 11.85
N LEU A 9 -0.17 -18.42 11.09
CA LEU A 9 -1.48 -18.13 11.65
C LEU A 9 -2.40 -19.30 11.40
N THR A 10 -3.15 -19.68 12.41
CA THR A 10 -4.25 -20.64 12.25
C THR A 10 -5.39 -19.92 11.54
N ARG A 11 -6.31 -20.71 10.98
CA ARG A 11 -7.46 -20.14 10.29
C ARG A 11 -8.29 -19.21 11.18
N PRO A 12 -8.61 -19.59 12.43
CA PRO A 12 -9.31 -18.65 13.34
C PRO A 12 -8.52 -17.36 13.60
N GLN A 13 -7.20 -17.45 13.65
CA GLN A 13 -6.38 -16.27 13.84
C GLN A 13 -6.43 -15.36 12.62
N ILE A 14 -6.39 -15.94 11.42
CA ILE A 14 -6.53 -15.17 10.18
C ILE A 14 -7.89 -14.48 10.14
N ASP A 15 -8.95 -15.21 10.45
CA ASP A 15 -10.30 -14.64 10.46
C ASP A 15 -10.41 -13.49 11.44
N ARG A 16 -9.77 -13.60 12.59
CA ARG A 16 -9.77 -12.52 13.59
C ARG A 16 -9.03 -11.29 13.07
N VAL A 17 -7.86 -11.48 12.50
CA VAL A 17 -7.07 -10.38 11.94
C VAL A 17 -7.85 -9.65 10.87
N VAL A 18 -8.48 -10.39 9.96
CA VAL A 18 -9.28 -9.81 8.90
C VAL A 18 -10.46 -9.03 9.46
N ARG A 19 -11.15 -9.55 10.47
CA ARG A 19 -12.27 -8.86 11.10
C ARG A 19 -11.83 -7.59 11.83
N ASP A 20 -10.77 -7.70 12.61
CA ASP A 20 -10.27 -6.56 13.37
C ASP A 20 -9.77 -5.47 12.43
N ALA A 21 -9.09 -5.85 11.36
CA ALA A 21 -8.65 -4.91 10.34
C ALA A 21 -9.83 -4.19 9.70
N GLY A 22 -10.93 -4.91 9.45
CA GLY A 22 -12.14 -4.31 8.88
C GLY A 22 -12.80 -3.32 9.81
N ARG A 23 -12.62 -3.47 11.12
CA ARG A 23 -13.23 -2.56 12.11
C ARG A 23 -12.44 -1.29 12.30
N ASP A 24 -11.12 -1.37 12.25
CA ASP A 24 -10.24 -0.27 12.67
C ASP A 24 -9.58 0.42 11.47
N GLY A 25 -10.33 0.62 10.39
CA GLY A 25 -9.79 1.25 9.20
C GLY A 25 -9.06 0.27 8.27
N GLY A 26 -9.03 -0.99 8.66
CA GLY A 26 -8.53 -2.06 7.83
C GLY A 26 -7.06 -1.97 7.50
N VAL A 27 -6.71 -2.57 6.37
CA VAL A 27 -5.34 -2.60 5.87
C VAL A 27 -4.83 -1.19 5.57
N SER A 28 -5.71 -0.32 5.09
CA SER A 28 -5.34 1.06 4.80
C SER A 28 -4.88 1.81 6.05
N GLY A 29 -5.56 1.61 7.17
CA GLY A 29 -5.16 2.21 8.43
C GLY A 29 -3.81 1.71 8.91
N LEU A 30 -3.57 0.42 8.78
CA LEU A 30 -2.29 -0.18 9.14
C LEU A 30 -1.15 0.38 8.30
N LEU A 31 -1.33 0.40 6.98
CA LEU A 31 -0.32 0.92 6.07
C LEU A 31 -0.03 2.39 6.35
N ARG A 32 -1.07 3.15 6.65
CA ARG A 32 -0.91 4.57 6.93
C ARG A 32 -0.14 4.82 8.21
N GLY A 33 -0.39 4.03 9.23
CA GLY A 33 0.39 4.10 10.45
C GLY A 33 1.87 3.87 10.19
N LEU A 34 2.18 2.89 9.37
CA LEU A 34 3.57 2.61 8.99
C LEU A 34 4.17 3.74 8.17
N ALA A 35 3.38 4.34 7.28
CA ALA A 35 3.86 5.42 6.42
C ALA A 35 4.03 6.72 7.19
N ALA A 36 3.14 7.01 8.13
CA ALA A 36 3.17 8.25 8.88
C ALA A 36 4.42 8.39 9.73
N ASP A 37 4.92 7.27 10.24
CA ASP A 37 6.14 7.26 11.04
C ASP A 37 7.41 7.15 10.21
N GLY A 38 7.28 7.12 8.90
CA GLY A 38 8.41 6.87 8.02
C GLY A 38 8.94 5.45 8.11
N THR A 39 8.28 4.59 8.84
CA THR A 39 8.73 3.22 9.07
C THR A 39 8.75 2.41 7.78
N LEU A 40 7.70 2.55 6.97
CA LEU A 40 7.59 1.79 5.73
C LEU A 40 8.69 2.19 4.75
N ALA A 41 8.94 3.49 4.60
CA ALA A 41 9.99 3.98 3.70
C ALA A 41 11.37 3.56 4.18
N SER A 42 11.63 3.66 5.49
CA SER A 42 12.90 3.22 6.08
C SER A 42 13.11 1.73 5.88
N ARG A 43 12.08 0.95 6.09
CA ARG A 43 12.16 -0.50 5.88
C ARG A 43 12.37 -0.84 4.42
N TYR A 44 11.73 -0.11 3.52
CA TYR A 44 11.93 -0.32 2.09
C TYR A 44 13.39 -0.12 1.72
N GLU A 45 14.01 0.97 2.18
CA GLU A 45 15.41 1.22 1.88
C GLU A 45 16.32 0.12 2.43
N ALA A 46 16.03 -0.34 3.63
CA ALA A 46 16.83 -1.38 4.27
C ALA A 46 16.66 -2.75 3.61
N LEU A 47 15.48 -3.01 3.03
CA LEU A 47 15.12 -4.34 2.55
C LEU A 47 15.15 -4.48 1.05
N SER A 48 15.21 -3.37 0.31
CA SER A 48 15.07 -3.39 -1.16
C SER A 48 16.17 -4.18 -1.86
N ASP A 49 17.33 -4.32 -1.24
CA ASP A 49 18.45 -5.07 -1.81
C ASP A 49 18.43 -6.56 -1.44
N SER A 50 17.51 -6.97 -0.62
CA SER A 50 17.45 -8.36 -0.20
C SER A 50 16.90 -9.24 -1.32
N PRO A 51 17.63 -10.28 -1.74
CA PRO A 51 17.14 -11.17 -2.80
C PRO A 51 15.98 -12.07 -2.35
N ARG A 52 15.69 -12.10 -1.06
CA ARG A 52 14.58 -12.90 -0.52
C ARG A 52 13.26 -12.16 -0.57
N LEU A 53 13.29 -10.85 -0.78
CA LEU A 53 12.09 -10.04 -0.69
C LEU A 53 11.68 -9.55 -2.08
N SER A 54 10.39 -9.37 -2.26
CA SER A 54 9.87 -8.84 -3.51
C SER A 54 9.90 -7.32 -3.48
N ARG A 55 10.79 -6.75 -4.27
CA ARG A 55 10.86 -5.30 -4.40
C ARG A 55 9.57 -4.72 -4.98
N SER A 56 8.97 -5.43 -5.94
CA SER A 56 7.71 -4.99 -6.54
C SER A 56 6.59 -4.92 -5.50
N LEU A 57 6.52 -5.92 -4.64
CA LEU A 57 5.50 -5.90 -3.58
C LEU A 57 5.74 -4.75 -2.61
N LEU A 58 6.99 -4.53 -2.21
CA LEU A 58 7.33 -3.42 -1.34
C LEU A 58 6.95 -2.08 -1.97
N LEU A 59 7.25 -1.90 -3.25
CA LEU A 59 6.88 -0.69 -3.98
C LEU A 59 5.36 -0.53 -4.07
N GLY A 60 4.65 -1.62 -4.30
CA GLY A 60 3.19 -1.60 -4.33
C GLY A 60 2.58 -1.14 -3.02
N LEU A 61 3.14 -1.60 -1.90
CA LEU A 61 2.70 -1.18 -0.57
C LEU A 61 2.97 0.30 -0.35
N LEU A 62 4.13 0.79 -0.80
CA LEU A 62 4.46 2.22 -0.71
C LEU A 62 3.51 3.07 -1.54
N VAL A 63 3.18 2.62 -2.75
CA VAL A 63 2.22 3.32 -3.59
C VAL A 63 0.89 3.46 -2.86
N LEU A 64 0.39 2.35 -2.32
CA LEU A 64 -0.89 2.37 -1.60
C LEU A 64 -0.83 3.28 -0.38
N ALA A 65 0.28 3.25 0.36
CA ALA A 65 0.46 4.05 1.57
C ALA A 65 0.60 5.56 1.28
N THR A 66 0.84 5.93 0.04
CA THR A 66 0.94 7.35 -0.35
C THR A 66 -0.41 8.05 -0.31
N PHE A 67 -1.50 7.29 -0.44
CA PHE A 67 -2.84 7.87 -0.55
C PHE A 67 -3.40 8.24 0.81
N PRO A 68 -4.03 9.43 0.92
CA PRO A 68 -4.71 9.83 2.16
C PRO A 68 -5.92 8.96 2.47
N ASP A 69 -6.25 8.87 3.73
CA ASP A 69 -7.42 8.08 4.17
C ASP A 69 -8.73 8.85 4.13
N ASP A 70 -8.66 10.13 3.89
CA ASP A 70 -9.84 10.99 3.87
C ASP A 70 -10.56 10.94 2.51
N GLY A 71 -10.10 10.11 1.60
CA GLY A 71 -10.69 10.00 0.28
C GLY A 71 -10.14 11.01 -0.72
N ASP A 72 -9.13 11.78 -0.34
CA ASP A 72 -8.49 12.71 -1.25
C ASP A 72 -7.78 11.94 -2.37
N SER A 73 -7.73 12.54 -3.54
CA SER A 73 -7.24 11.85 -4.73
C SER A 73 -5.84 12.30 -5.12
N LEU A 74 -5.12 11.41 -5.80
CA LEU A 74 -3.80 11.68 -6.35
C LEU A 74 -3.75 11.22 -7.80
N ALA A 75 -3.03 11.99 -8.61
CA ALA A 75 -2.73 11.57 -9.98
C ALA A 75 -1.50 10.67 -9.98
N VAL A 76 -1.33 9.91 -11.07
CA VAL A 76 -0.16 9.05 -11.23
C VAL A 76 1.14 9.84 -11.04
N MET A 77 1.22 11.04 -11.62
CA MET A 77 2.43 11.85 -11.50
C MET A 77 2.74 12.27 -10.07
N ASP A 78 1.70 12.52 -9.28
CA ASP A 78 1.90 12.88 -7.87
C ASP A 78 2.59 11.75 -7.11
N VAL A 79 2.12 10.53 -7.32
CA VAL A 79 2.67 9.36 -6.67
C VAL A 79 4.08 9.07 -7.17
N ALA A 80 4.26 9.14 -8.49
CA ALA A 80 5.56 8.90 -9.10
C ALA A 80 6.61 9.86 -8.55
N ASP A 81 6.28 11.13 -8.44
CA ASP A 81 7.19 12.16 -7.94
C ASP A 81 7.54 11.92 -6.46
N ARG A 82 6.54 11.59 -5.66
CA ARG A 82 6.76 11.36 -4.23
C ARG A 82 7.66 10.17 -3.95
N LEU A 83 7.55 9.13 -4.77
CA LEU A 83 8.29 7.88 -4.56
C LEU A 83 9.54 7.77 -5.43
N GLY A 84 9.79 8.74 -6.30
CA GLY A 84 10.94 8.67 -7.21
C GLY A 84 10.84 7.53 -8.20
N MET A 85 9.63 7.20 -8.63
CA MET A 85 9.36 6.11 -9.57
C MET A 85 9.07 6.67 -10.95
N SER A 86 9.28 5.85 -11.97
CA SER A 86 8.87 6.23 -13.33
C SER A 86 7.34 6.28 -13.41
N PRO A 87 6.78 7.20 -14.20
CA PRO A 87 5.33 7.27 -14.36
C PRO A 87 4.72 5.98 -14.89
N SER A 88 5.38 5.31 -15.83
CA SER A 88 4.84 4.08 -16.39
C SER A 88 4.79 2.95 -15.38
N THR A 89 5.81 2.80 -14.55
CA THR A 89 5.81 1.78 -13.49
C THR A 89 4.75 2.11 -12.43
N THR A 90 4.67 3.38 -12.04
CA THR A 90 3.67 3.83 -11.08
C THR A 90 2.26 3.57 -11.61
N HIS A 91 2.03 3.87 -12.88
CA HIS A 91 0.73 3.62 -13.51
C HIS A 91 0.37 2.14 -13.45
N ARG A 92 1.32 1.25 -13.71
CA ARG A 92 1.07 -0.20 -13.65
C ARG A 92 0.67 -0.63 -12.25
N TYR A 93 1.34 -0.11 -11.24
CA TYR A 93 1.02 -0.45 -9.86
C TYR A 93 -0.37 0.07 -9.48
N MET A 94 -0.66 1.32 -9.84
CA MET A 94 -1.96 1.91 -9.52
C MET A 94 -3.10 1.22 -10.27
N THR A 95 -2.86 0.84 -11.52
CA THR A 95 -3.85 0.07 -12.31
C THR A 95 -4.11 -1.30 -11.66
N THR A 96 -3.06 -1.94 -11.16
CA THR A 96 -3.21 -3.21 -10.46
C THR A 96 -4.00 -3.05 -9.17
N LEU A 97 -3.70 -2.03 -8.39
CA LEU A 97 -4.44 -1.75 -7.15
C LEU A 97 -5.90 -1.42 -7.44
N LEU A 98 -6.16 -0.71 -8.54
CA LEU A 98 -7.51 -0.44 -9.00
C LEU A 98 -8.24 -1.74 -9.35
N ALA A 99 -7.57 -2.63 -10.07
CA ALA A 99 -8.17 -3.88 -10.52
C ALA A 99 -8.59 -4.77 -9.34
N VAL A 100 -7.84 -4.76 -8.26
CA VAL A 100 -8.16 -5.57 -7.07
C VAL A 100 -9.06 -4.83 -6.08
N GLY A 101 -9.42 -3.59 -6.36
CA GLY A 101 -10.37 -2.86 -5.53
C GLY A 101 -9.76 -2.09 -4.36
N LEU A 102 -8.44 -2.00 -4.28
CA LEU A 102 -7.79 -1.23 -3.21
C LEU A 102 -7.72 0.26 -3.53
N LEU A 103 -7.83 0.61 -4.79
CA LEU A 103 -8.00 2.00 -5.24
C LEU A 103 -9.26 2.09 -6.10
N GLU A 104 -9.80 3.29 -6.18
CA GLU A 104 -10.83 3.61 -7.16
C GLU A 104 -10.36 4.82 -7.97
N GLN A 105 -10.90 4.98 -9.16
CA GLN A 105 -10.50 6.05 -10.07
C GLN A 105 -11.71 6.88 -10.45
N ASP A 106 -11.54 8.21 -10.41
CA ASP A 106 -12.54 9.13 -10.91
C ASP A 106 -12.51 9.12 -12.43
N ALA A 107 -13.65 8.83 -13.05
CA ALA A 107 -13.74 8.70 -14.51
C ALA A 107 -13.44 10.02 -15.23
N ARG A 108 -13.69 11.16 -14.60
CA ARG A 108 -13.47 12.47 -15.21
C ARG A 108 -12.05 12.95 -15.08
N SER A 109 -11.56 13.00 -13.83
CA SER A 109 -10.24 13.54 -13.56
C SER A 109 -9.13 12.52 -13.77
N ARG A 110 -9.49 11.24 -13.80
CA ARG A 110 -8.55 10.12 -13.88
C ARG A 110 -7.64 10.02 -12.67
N ARG A 111 -7.97 10.71 -11.58
CA ARG A 111 -7.23 10.63 -10.33
C ARG A 111 -7.70 9.42 -9.54
N TYR A 112 -6.83 8.93 -8.68
CA TYR A 112 -7.08 7.73 -7.89
C TYR A 112 -7.25 8.11 -6.43
N ARG A 113 -7.96 7.27 -5.69
CA ARG A 113 -8.10 7.45 -4.25
C ARG A 113 -8.39 6.10 -3.58
N ILE A 114 -8.18 6.06 -2.29
CA ILE A 114 -8.64 4.91 -1.50
C ILE A 114 -10.16 5.00 -1.37
N PRO A 115 -10.89 3.91 -1.66
CA PRO A 115 -12.34 3.93 -1.50
C PRO A 115 -12.71 4.28 -0.06
N VAL A 116 -13.63 5.22 0.09
CA VAL A 116 -14.17 5.58 1.40
C VAL A 116 -15.47 4.81 1.57
N GLU A 117 -15.54 4.02 2.61
CA GLU A 117 -16.78 3.30 2.88
C GLU A 117 -17.85 4.25 3.34
N ALA A 118 -18.99 4.06 2.71
CA ALA A 118 -20.17 4.85 3.06
C ALA A 118 -20.71 4.45 4.43
#